data_98f22f06dbe855a543009bed4b407489
#
_entry.id   98f22f06dbe855a543009bed4b407489
#
_cell.length_a   1.000
_cell.length_b   1.000
_cell.length_c   1.000
_cell.angle_alpha   90.00
_cell.angle_beta   90.00
_cell.angle_gamma   90.00
#
_symmetry.space_group_name_H-M   'P 1'
#
loop_
_entity.id
_entity.type
_entity.pdbx_description
1 polymer ?
#
loop_
_entity_poly.entity_id
_entity_poly.type
_entity_poly.pdbx_seq_one_letter_code
_entity_poly.pdbx_strand_id
1 'polypeptide(L)'
;MHETRIQKVKGYIDSVEKKSNGIYVKGWVCPLDRKTPYEMKLTVDGIEMPIASGLDRADVAQVYYKNEKQFGFQTVFPVDSKTALVLIKNEKGDWDCVFDLLDKKVEDTTKTTNTDLDSIFKNSNEWKTFMCVDNFYDDPDAVREFALNQDFQLHKEYHKGRRTDIVYRPESLRAKFEKIIGKKITSWDKYGVNGCFQYCTAEDQIVYHYDSQNYAGVIYLTPDAPPESGTTFYRSRKNKLTKILDNPHAVATGRSFDELHNETFSTGFYDSTQFDVVDVVGNVYNRLVIWDALTLHAATKYFGTDLHNSRLFHLFFFDVEK
;
A
#
# COMPACT_ATOMS: atom_id res chain seq x y z
N MET A 1 -6.06 -5.15 29.41
CA MET A 1 -6.47 -3.78 29.05
C MET A 1 -6.01 -2.85 30.17
N HIS A 2 -4.78 -2.33 30.05
CA HIS A 2 -4.39 -1.12 30.76
C HIS A 2 -4.21 -0.03 29.73
N GLU A 3 -5.33 0.55 29.30
CA GLU A 3 -5.30 1.89 28.74
C GLU A 3 -4.61 2.78 29.79
N THR A 4 -3.52 3.44 29.39
CA THR A 4 -2.92 4.49 30.15
C THR A 4 -4.02 5.45 30.59
N ARG A 5 -4.29 5.58 31.88
CA ARG A 5 -5.25 6.53 32.45
C ARG A 5 -4.96 7.99 32.10
N ILE A 6 -3.92 8.23 31.30
CA ILE A 6 -3.48 9.55 30.88
C ILE A 6 -3.63 9.62 29.36
N GLN A 7 -4.75 10.18 28.89
CA GLN A 7 -5.07 10.37 27.46
C GLN A 7 -4.07 11.25 26.66
N LYS A 8 -3.01 11.75 27.31
CA LYS A 8 -2.12 12.78 26.76
C LYS A 8 -0.64 12.37 26.69
N VAL A 9 -0.33 11.09 26.92
CA VAL A 9 1.05 10.57 26.96
C VAL A 9 1.15 9.32 26.11
N LYS A 10 2.23 9.20 25.36
CA LYS A 10 2.69 7.94 24.76
C LYS A 10 4.05 7.58 25.33
N GLY A 11 4.28 6.31 25.56
CA GLY A 11 5.56 5.83 26.07
C GLY A 11 5.75 4.35 25.75
N TYR A 12 7.00 3.93 25.77
CA TYR A 12 7.38 2.56 25.47
C TYR A 12 8.67 2.18 26.22
N ILE A 13 8.78 0.92 26.66
CA ILE A 13 9.98 0.32 27.21
C ILE A 13 10.72 -0.40 26.07
N ASP A 14 11.86 0.13 25.67
CA ASP A 14 12.65 -0.43 24.55
C ASP A 14 13.43 -1.69 24.96
N SER A 15 13.94 -1.74 26.21
CA SER A 15 14.65 -2.91 26.72
C SER A 15 14.57 -3.05 28.24
N VAL A 16 14.55 -4.31 28.68
CA VAL A 16 14.72 -4.69 30.08
C VAL A 16 15.79 -5.77 30.15
N GLU A 17 16.91 -5.50 30.80
CA GLU A 17 18.03 -6.41 30.93
C GLU A 17 18.29 -6.72 32.41
N LYS A 18 18.18 -8.00 32.80
CA LYS A 18 18.56 -8.46 34.15
C LYS A 18 20.06 -8.83 34.16
N LYS A 19 20.83 -8.15 35.01
CA LYS A 19 22.26 -8.41 35.27
C LYS A 19 22.47 -8.77 36.75
N SER A 20 23.66 -9.25 37.11
CA SER A 20 23.98 -9.63 38.48
C SER A 20 23.86 -8.47 39.49
N ASN A 21 23.97 -7.23 39.04
CA ASN A 21 23.97 -6.01 39.84
C ASN A 21 22.68 -5.19 39.72
N GLY A 22 21.65 -5.65 38.99
CA GLY A 22 20.38 -4.94 38.86
C GLY A 22 19.60 -5.24 37.60
N ILE A 23 18.39 -4.68 37.52
CA ILE A 23 17.54 -4.66 36.33
C ILE A 23 17.73 -3.32 35.64
N TYR A 24 18.19 -3.35 34.40
CA TYR A 24 18.43 -2.18 33.55
C TYR A 24 17.24 -1.99 32.62
N VAL A 25 16.71 -0.76 32.58
CA VAL A 25 15.56 -0.43 31.73
C VAL A 25 15.86 0.80 30.91
N LYS A 26 15.50 0.75 29.64
CA LYS A 26 15.50 1.89 28.71
C LYS A 26 14.11 2.04 28.11
N GLY A 27 13.72 3.28 27.88
CA GLY A 27 12.44 3.59 27.28
C GLY A 27 12.32 5.06 26.92
N TRP A 28 11.10 5.46 26.57
CA TRP A 28 10.78 6.85 26.30
C TRP A 28 9.36 7.19 26.70
N VAL A 29 9.11 8.49 26.97
CA VAL A 29 7.80 9.06 27.25
C VAL A 29 7.66 10.36 26.47
N CYS A 30 6.69 10.42 25.55
CA CYS A 30 6.41 11.58 24.72
C CYS A 30 5.05 12.19 25.09
N PRO A 31 5.01 13.48 25.47
CA PRO A 31 3.76 14.19 25.69
C PRO A 31 3.03 14.41 24.36
N LEU A 32 1.71 14.23 24.33
CA LEU A 32 0.88 14.53 23.15
C LEU A 32 0.32 15.95 23.17
N ASP A 33 0.15 16.54 24.34
CA ASP A 33 -0.51 17.81 24.58
C ASP A 33 0.44 19.00 24.78
N ARG A 34 1.73 18.77 24.96
CA ARG A 34 2.75 19.81 25.14
C ARG A 34 4.02 19.54 24.34
N LYS A 35 4.85 20.57 24.17
CA LYS A 35 6.10 20.50 23.39
C LYS A 35 7.29 20.01 24.21
N THR A 36 7.32 20.30 25.51
CA THR A 36 8.44 20.01 26.40
C THR A 36 8.33 18.62 27.02
N PRO A 37 9.45 17.92 27.26
CA PRO A 37 9.48 16.65 28.00
C PRO A 37 8.90 16.77 29.39
N TYR A 38 8.48 15.65 29.98
CA TYR A 38 8.04 15.60 31.37
C TYR A 38 9.24 15.55 32.32
N GLU A 39 9.07 16.16 33.52
CA GLU A 39 9.89 15.81 34.67
C GLU A 39 9.56 14.39 35.10
N MET A 40 10.58 13.55 35.27
CA MET A 40 10.41 12.11 35.52
C MET A 40 11.12 11.72 36.83
N LYS A 41 10.56 10.73 37.51
CA LYS A 41 11.24 10.05 38.63
C LYS A 41 10.96 8.55 38.61
N LEU A 42 11.87 7.77 39.17
CA LEU A 42 11.71 6.36 39.51
C LEU A 42 11.45 6.21 41.00
N THR A 43 10.45 5.41 41.38
CA THR A 43 10.28 4.96 42.76
C THR A 43 10.38 3.43 42.78
N VAL A 44 11.23 2.92 43.71
CA VAL A 44 11.45 1.49 43.90
C VAL A 44 11.17 1.19 45.36
N ASP A 45 10.22 0.32 45.63
CA ASP A 45 9.76 -0.04 46.99
C ASP A 45 9.44 1.22 47.86
N GLY A 46 8.87 2.25 47.21
CA GLY A 46 8.50 3.52 47.82
C GLY A 46 9.67 4.52 47.98
N ILE A 47 10.89 4.18 47.62
CA ILE A 47 12.07 5.03 47.68
C ILE A 47 12.37 5.61 46.30
N GLU A 48 12.67 6.91 46.25
CA GLU A 48 13.06 7.55 45.00
C GLU A 48 14.48 7.11 44.60
N MET A 49 14.61 6.64 43.36
CA MET A 49 15.85 6.16 42.79
C MET A 49 16.29 7.02 41.59
N PRO A 50 17.59 7.05 41.28
CA PRO A 50 18.09 7.79 40.14
C PRO A 50 17.46 7.29 38.81
N ILE A 51 17.03 8.23 37.95
CA ILE A 51 16.61 8.02 36.60
C ILE A 51 17.30 9.03 35.68
N ALA A 52 18.03 8.55 34.68
CA ALA A 52 18.54 9.41 33.63
C ALA A 52 17.41 9.65 32.62
N SER A 53 16.85 10.86 32.65
CA SER A 53 15.82 11.32 31.71
C SER A 53 16.36 12.37 30.75
N GLY A 54 15.59 12.73 29.73
CA GLY A 54 16.00 13.71 28.72
C GLY A 54 17.02 13.16 27.71
N LEU A 55 17.06 11.84 27.51
CA LEU A 55 17.92 11.23 26.51
C LEU A 55 17.39 11.47 25.10
N ASP A 56 18.29 11.62 24.14
CA ASP A 56 17.92 11.90 22.73
C ASP A 56 17.14 10.73 22.12
N ARG A 57 15.98 11.06 21.52
CA ARG A 57 15.07 10.15 20.81
C ARG A 57 14.52 10.86 19.58
N ALA A 58 15.40 11.14 18.63
CA ALA A 58 15.06 11.79 17.37
C ALA A 58 14.00 11.00 16.57
N ASP A 59 14.01 9.67 16.68
CA ASP A 59 13.02 8.76 16.13
C ASP A 59 11.61 9.03 16.66
N VAL A 60 11.48 9.15 18.00
CA VAL A 60 10.21 9.48 18.66
C VAL A 60 9.75 10.90 18.30
N ALA A 61 10.67 11.86 18.30
CA ALA A 61 10.37 13.24 17.93
C ALA A 61 9.81 13.34 16.50
N GLN A 62 10.36 12.59 15.57
CA GLN A 62 9.90 12.54 14.18
C GLN A 62 8.48 11.97 14.07
N VAL A 63 8.19 10.84 14.74
CA VAL A 63 6.87 10.18 14.69
C VAL A 63 5.77 11.08 15.26
N TYR A 64 6.06 11.83 16.34
CA TYR A 64 5.07 12.67 17.01
C TYR A 64 5.18 14.16 16.66
N TYR A 65 5.92 14.51 15.59
CA TYR A 65 6.08 15.89 15.07
C TYR A 65 6.54 16.88 16.14
N LYS A 66 7.53 16.48 16.97
CA LYS A 66 8.09 17.31 18.04
C LYS A 66 9.38 17.98 17.60
N ASN A 67 9.59 19.21 18.09
CA ASN A 67 10.86 19.94 17.91
C ASN A 67 11.92 19.49 18.94
N GLU A 68 11.47 19.13 20.13
CA GLU A 68 12.31 18.59 21.20
C GLU A 68 12.59 17.10 20.92
N LYS A 69 13.74 16.62 21.39
CA LYS A 69 14.17 15.21 21.17
C LYS A 69 14.42 14.46 22.49
N GLN A 70 14.36 15.13 23.62
CA GLN A 70 14.77 14.62 24.94
C GLN A 70 13.65 13.82 25.62
N PHE A 71 13.11 12.79 24.94
CA PHE A 71 12.02 11.96 25.44
C PHE A 71 12.47 10.63 26.07
N GLY A 72 13.74 10.24 25.88
CA GLY A 72 14.27 8.99 26.38
C GLY A 72 14.58 9.01 27.88
N PHE A 73 14.53 7.83 28.48
CA PHE A 73 15.03 7.59 29.83
C PHE A 73 15.79 6.28 29.96
N GLN A 74 16.63 6.20 30.98
CA GLN A 74 17.34 4.99 31.37
C GLN A 74 17.43 4.92 32.91
N THR A 75 17.26 3.73 33.46
CA THR A 75 17.35 3.51 34.90
C THR A 75 17.88 2.12 35.25
N VAL A 76 18.26 1.92 36.49
CA VAL A 76 18.63 0.61 37.05
C VAL A 76 18.10 0.52 38.49
N PHE A 77 17.57 -0.66 38.86
CA PHE A 77 17.09 -0.92 40.21
C PHE A 77 17.42 -2.38 40.65
N PRO A 78 17.38 -2.67 41.98
CA PRO A 78 17.71 -4.00 42.52
C PRO A 78 16.82 -5.12 41.95
N VAL A 79 17.41 -6.31 41.80
CA VAL A 79 16.74 -7.50 41.21
C VAL A 79 15.59 -8.03 42.10
N ASP A 80 15.66 -7.80 43.40
CA ASP A 80 14.74 -8.28 44.43
C ASP A 80 13.66 -7.24 44.79
N SER A 81 13.57 -6.13 44.09
CA SER A 81 12.56 -5.08 44.29
C SER A 81 11.13 -5.65 44.12
N LYS A 82 10.20 -5.15 44.91
CA LYS A 82 8.77 -5.54 44.87
C LYS A 82 7.92 -4.58 44.07
N THR A 83 8.32 -3.32 43.96
CA THR A 83 7.71 -2.29 43.12
C THR A 83 8.78 -1.45 42.43
N ALA A 84 8.56 -1.07 41.20
CA ALA A 84 9.43 -0.16 40.45
C ALA A 84 8.58 0.64 39.45
N LEU A 85 8.31 1.92 39.78
CA LEU A 85 7.37 2.77 39.06
C LEU A 85 8.09 3.96 38.42
N VAL A 86 7.90 4.16 37.12
CA VAL A 86 8.28 5.40 36.41
C VAL A 86 7.10 6.37 36.47
N LEU A 87 7.33 7.53 37.04
CA LEU A 87 6.33 8.56 37.28
C LEU A 87 6.69 9.83 36.48
N ILE A 88 5.68 10.52 36.00
CA ILE A 88 5.81 11.84 35.37
C ILE A 88 5.04 12.89 36.17
N LYS A 89 5.54 14.14 36.17
CA LYS A 89 4.87 15.25 36.81
C LYS A 89 3.83 15.87 35.88
N ASN A 90 2.58 15.88 36.31
CA ASN A 90 1.49 16.46 35.53
C ASN A 90 1.43 18.00 35.69
N GLU A 91 0.51 18.65 34.98
CA GLU A 91 0.34 20.11 34.99
C GLU A 91 -0.08 20.67 36.35
N LYS A 92 -0.67 19.84 37.24
CA LYS A 92 -1.08 20.24 38.59
C LYS A 92 0.05 20.08 39.62
N GLY A 93 1.18 19.51 39.19
CA GLY A 93 2.32 19.22 40.05
C GLY A 93 2.26 17.84 40.71
N ASP A 94 1.23 17.04 40.44
CA ASP A 94 1.09 15.67 40.94
C ASP A 94 1.92 14.70 40.12
N TRP A 95 2.20 13.50 40.66
CA TRP A 95 2.98 12.47 40.04
C TRP A 95 2.06 11.34 39.52
N ASP A 96 2.01 11.17 38.22
CA ASP A 96 1.24 10.12 37.55
C ASP A 96 2.13 8.96 37.15
N CYS A 97 1.72 7.71 37.44
CA CYS A 97 2.44 6.51 37.03
C CYS A 97 2.26 6.23 35.54
N VAL A 98 3.38 6.14 34.80
CA VAL A 98 3.40 5.79 33.36
C VAL A 98 3.72 4.33 33.17
N PHE A 99 4.72 3.81 33.92
CA PHE A 99 5.13 2.41 33.84
C PHE A 99 5.27 1.79 35.23
N ASP A 100 4.73 0.61 35.41
CA ASP A 100 5.11 -0.34 36.44
C ASP A 100 6.11 -1.34 35.84
N LEU A 101 7.39 -1.20 36.17
CA LEU A 101 8.49 -1.97 35.59
C LEU A 101 8.54 -3.43 36.10
N LEU A 102 7.75 -3.80 37.11
CA LEU A 102 7.68 -5.13 37.67
C LEU A 102 6.33 -5.80 37.46
N ASP A 103 5.35 -5.13 36.88
CA ASP A 103 4.09 -5.77 36.51
C ASP A 103 4.39 -6.85 35.47
N LYS A 104 4.20 -8.13 35.87
CA LYS A 104 4.47 -9.32 35.05
C LYS A 104 3.68 -9.37 33.73
N LYS A 105 2.79 -8.44 33.49
CA LYS A 105 2.16 -8.19 32.19
C LYS A 105 3.07 -7.46 31.20
N VAL A 106 4.25 -6.96 31.63
CA VAL A 106 5.27 -6.40 30.75
C VAL A 106 6.04 -7.50 29.98
N GLU A 107 5.90 -8.77 30.34
CA GLU A 107 6.59 -9.87 29.63
C GLU A 107 6.09 -10.11 28.21
N ASP A 108 5.04 -9.43 27.75
CA ASP A 108 4.54 -9.65 26.41
C ASP A 108 3.93 -8.43 25.72
N THR A 109 4.46 -7.23 25.95
CA THR A 109 4.06 -6.04 25.18
C THR A 109 4.45 -6.14 23.69
N THR A 110 5.38 -7.01 23.32
CA THR A 110 5.61 -7.39 21.94
C THR A 110 4.52 -8.31 21.38
N LYS A 111 3.80 -9.07 22.24
CA LYS A 111 2.67 -9.90 21.82
C LYS A 111 1.34 -9.18 21.90
N THR A 112 1.16 -8.21 22.81
CA THR A 112 -0.13 -7.50 22.96
C THR A 112 -0.37 -6.50 21.82
N THR A 113 0.68 -5.89 21.26
CA THR A 113 0.56 -5.06 20.06
C THR A 113 0.30 -5.88 18.80
N ASN A 114 0.84 -7.08 18.71
CA ASN A 114 0.55 -7.95 17.57
C ASN A 114 -0.85 -8.56 17.62
N THR A 115 -1.40 -8.84 18.83
CA THR A 115 -2.73 -9.52 18.93
C THR A 115 -3.87 -8.57 18.55
N ASP A 116 -3.80 -7.29 18.85
CA ASP A 116 -4.82 -6.32 18.44
C ASP A 116 -4.69 -5.96 16.95
N LEU A 117 -3.48 -5.84 16.44
CA LEU A 117 -3.24 -5.67 15.00
C LEU A 117 -3.67 -6.93 14.23
N ASP A 118 -3.32 -8.12 14.69
CA ASP A 118 -3.75 -9.38 14.09
C ASP A 118 -5.28 -9.52 14.06
N SER A 119 -6.01 -9.02 15.07
CA SER A 119 -7.47 -9.03 15.08
C SER A 119 -8.07 -8.03 14.08
N ILE A 120 -7.41 -6.90 13.85
CA ILE A 120 -7.79 -5.90 12.84
C ILE A 120 -7.51 -6.43 11.44
N PHE A 121 -6.38 -7.12 11.24
CA PHE A 121 -6.00 -7.67 9.94
C PHE A 121 -6.66 -9.02 9.60
N LYS A 122 -7.10 -9.81 10.59
CA LYS A 122 -7.75 -11.11 10.36
C LYS A 122 -9.05 -11.06 9.55
N ASN A 123 -9.68 -9.90 9.44
CA ASN A 123 -10.90 -9.69 8.67
C ASN A 123 -10.70 -8.82 7.43
N SER A 124 -9.49 -8.43 7.08
CA SER A 124 -9.23 -7.76 5.82
C SER A 124 -9.40 -8.77 4.70
N ASN A 125 -10.44 -8.59 3.92
CA ASN A 125 -10.59 -9.27 2.63
C ASN A 125 -9.46 -8.70 1.75
N GLU A 126 -8.32 -9.38 1.73
CA GLU A 126 -7.12 -8.93 1.02
C GLU A 126 -7.37 -8.93 -0.49
N TRP A 127 -7.95 -7.84 -0.98
CA TRP A 127 -8.08 -7.59 -2.39
C TRP A 127 -6.86 -6.81 -2.88
N LYS A 128 -6.04 -7.43 -3.69
CA LYS A 128 -4.85 -6.78 -4.24
C LYS A 128 -5.28 -5.79 -5.32
N THR A 129 -5.08 -4.50 -5.06
CA THR A 129 -5.46 -3.43 -5.99
C THR A 129 -4.55 -3.40 -7.20
N PHE A 130 -3.24 -3.64 -7.00
CA PHE A 130 -2.31 -3.77 -8.11
C PHE A 130 -1.07 -4.60 -7.75
N MET A 131 -0.49 -5.28 -8.74
CA MET A 131 0.70 -6.13 -8.62
C MET A 131 1.63 -5.86 -9.79
N CYS A 132 2.92 -5.82 -9.52
CA CYS A 132 3.97 -5.60 -10.50
C CYS A 132 5.01 -6.71 -10.37
N VAL A 133 5.34 -7.38 -11.49
CA VAL A 133 6.29 -8.50 -11.53
C VAL A 133 7.24 -8.30 -12.69
N ASP A 134 8.53 -8.14 -12.41
CA ASP A 134 9.57 -8.06 -13.43
C ASP A 134 10.01 -9.46 -13.89
N ASN A 135 10.61 -9.53 -15.06
CA ASN A 135 11.10 -10.77 -15.67
C ASN A 135 10.01 -11.86 -15.75
N PHE A 136 8.83 -11.47 -16.25
CA PHE A 136 7.67 -12.35 -16.24
C PHE A 136 7.80 -13.55 -17.17
N TYR A 137 8.22 -13.35 -18.42
CA TYR A 137 8.55 -14.43 -19.35
C TYR A 137 9.99 -14.89 -19.17
N ASP A 138 10.23 -16.18 -19.31
CA ASP A 138 11.58 -16.74 -19.25
C ASP A 138 12.40 -16.35 -20.50
N ASP A 139 11.71 -16.22 -21.66
CA ASP A 139 12.28 -15.74 -22.93
C ASP A 139 11.35 -14.64 -23.51
N PRO A 140 11.50 -13.40 -23.09
CA PRO A 140 10.67 -12.31 -23.58
C PRO A 140 10.95 -11.93 -25.03
N ASP A 141 12.16 -12.19 -25.54
CA ASP A 141 12.53 -11.88 -26.92
C ASP A 141 11.80 -12.80 -27.88
N ALA A 142 11.70 -14.10 -27.56
CA ALA A 142 10.90 -15.05 -28.35
C ALA A 142 9.40 -14.68 -28.33
N VAL A 143 8.86 -14.23 -27.19
CA VAL A 143 7.46 -13.76 -27.11
C VAL A 143 7.25 -12.50 -27.95
N ARG A 144 8.19 -11.55 -27.89
CA ARG A 144 8.14 -10.35 -28.73
C ARG A 144 8.23 -10.69 -30.21
N GLU A 145 9.17 -11.51 -30.61
CA GLU A 145 9.32 -11.94 -32.02
C GLU A 145 8.03 -12.62 -32.51
N PHE A 146 7.47 -13.52 -31.70
CA PHE A 146 6.18 -14.13 -32.00
C PHE A 146 5.09 -13.07 -32.17
N ALA A 147 4.98 -12.08 -31.29
CA ALA A 147 4.00 -11.01 -31.38
C ALA A 147 4.18 -10.16 -32.64
N LEU A 148 5.41 -9.80 -33.01
CA LEU A 148 5.71 -8.99 -34.20
C LEU A 148 5.33 -9.67 -35.51
N ASN A 149 5.20 -10.99 -35.52
CA ASN A 149 4.80 -11.79 -36.69
C ASN A 149 3.27 -12.04 -36.76
N GLN A 150 2.46 -11.41 -35.89
CA GLN A 150 1.01 -11.57 -35.92
C GLN A 150 0.33 -10.47 -36.72
N ASP A 151 -0.92 -10.74 -37.15
CA ASP A 151 -1.78 -9.76 -37.80
C ASP A 151 -2.46 -8.86 -36.78
N PHE A 152 -2.27 -7.57 -36.92
CA PHE A 152 -2.89 -6.55 -36.07
C PHE A 152 -3.97 -5.77 -36.81
N GLN A 153 -5.15 -5.67 -36.20
CA GLN A 153 -6.30 -4.97 -36.74
C GLN A 153 -6.60 -3.69 -36.00
N LEU A 154 -7.04 -2.66 -36.68
CA LEU A 154 -7.53 -1.42 -36.10
C LEU A 154 -9.04 -1.50 -35.86
N HIS A 155 -9.44 -1.60 -34.61
CA HIS A 155 -10.85 -1.57 -34.21
C HIS A 155 -11.21 -0.17 -33.69
N LYS A 156 -11.90 0.62 -34.50
CA LYS A 156 -12.15 2.04 -34.21
C LYS A 156 -13.12 2.30 -33.03
N GLU A 157 -13.93 1.32 -32.66
CA GLU A 157 -15.04 1.54 -31.72
C GLU A 157 -14.70 1.27 -30.26
N TYR A 158 -13.76 0.36 -29.94
CA TYR A 158 -13.60 -0.18 -28.59
C TYR A 158 -12.25 0.07 -27.93
N HIS A 159 -11.21 0.41 -28.67
CA HIS A 159 -9.88 0.65 -28.12
C HIS A 159 -9.02 1.49 -29.06
N LYS A 160 -7.91 2.00 -28.54
CA LYS A 160 -6.91 2.71 -29.33
C LYS A 160 -5.77 1.77 -29.76
N GLY A 161 -5.07 2.15 -30.81
CA GLY A 161 -4.01 1.33 -31.38
C GLY A 161 -4.53 0.12 -32.17
N ARG A 162 -3.68 -0.84 -32.37
CA ARG A 162 -3.97 -2.06 -33.13
C ARG A 162 -3.79 -3.30 -32.26
N ARG A 163 -4.70 -4.25 -32.42
CA ARG A 163 -4.78 -5.48 -31.60
C ARG A 163 -4.88 -6.71 -32.49
N THR A 164 -4.31 -7.84 -32.04
CA THR A 164 -4.52 -9.13 -32.71
C THR A 164 -5.96 -9.59 -32.53
N ASP A 165 -6.58 -10.16 -33.55
CA ASP A 165 -7.90 -10.81 -33.44
C ASP A 165 -7.79 -12.19 -32.78
N ILE A 166 -6.62 -12.81 -32.85
CA ILE A 166 -6.33 -14.10 -32.24
C ILE A 166 -5.75 -13.88 -30.86
N VAL A 167 -6.15 -14.72 -29.90
CA VAL A 167 -5.67 -14.66 -28.49
C VAL A 167 -4.58 -15.71 -28.27
N TYR A 168 -3.59 -15.36 -27.45
CA TYR A 168 -2.43 -16.17 -27.12
C TYR A 168 -2.35 -16.32 -25.60
N ARG A 169 -3.10 -17.28 -25.06
CA ARG A 169 -3.25 -17.45 -23.60
C ARG A 169 -3.18 -18.92 -23.16
N PRO A 170 -2.00 -19.57 -23.24
CA PRO A 170 -1.87 -20.96 -22.82
C PRO A 170 -2.20 -21.13 -21.32
N GLU A 171 -2.65 -22.33 -20.92
CA GLU A 171 -3.00 -22.64 -19.52
C GLU A 171 -1.84 -22.44 -18.52
N SER A 172 -0.59 -22.53 -18.99
CA SER A 172 0.58 -22.21 -18.16
C SER A 172 0.61 -20.75 -17.71
N LEU A 173 0.13 -19.81 -18.55
CA LEU A 173 -0.03 -18.41 -18.15
C LEU A 173 -1.12 -18.25 -17.09
N ARG A 174 -2.27 -18.90 -17.24
CA ARG A 174 -3.33 -18.90 -16.24
C ARG A 174 -2.82 -19.33 -14.88
N ALA A 175 -2.13 -20.47 -14.81
CA ALA A 175 -1.55 -20.96 -13.57
C ALA A 175 -0.54 -20.00 -12.95
N LYS A 176 0.28 -19.30 -13.77
CA LYS A 176 1.23 -18.29 -13.31
C LYS A 176 0.51 -17.07 -12.75
N PHE A 177 -0.56 -16.59 -13.39
CA PHE A 177 -1.41 -15.52 -12.88
C PHE A 177 -2.10 -15.90 -11.57
N GLU A 178 -2.71 -17.07 -11.47
CA GLU A 178 -3.34 -17.55 -10.24
C GLU A 178 -2.37 -17.59 -9.07
N LYS A 179 -1.14 -18.01 -9.29
CA LYS A 179 -0.08 -18.00 -8.26
C LYS A 179 0.26 -16.59 -7.77
N ILE A 180 0.33 -15.61 -8.70
CA ILE A 180 0.65 -14.20 -8.38
C ILE A 180 -0.50 -13.56 -7.61
N ILE A 181 -1.73 -13.77 -8.05
CA ILE A 181 -2.93 -13.17 -7.48
C ILE A 181 -3.30 -13.83 -6.15
N GLY A 182 -3.05 -15.15 -6.01
CA GLY A 182 -3.44 -15.96 -4.87
C GLY A 182 -4.92 -16.40 -4.91
N LYS A 183 -5.57 -16.34 -6.09
CA LYS A 183 -6.97 -16.72 -6.32
C LYS A 183 -7.11 -17.48 -7.64
N LYS A 184 -8.15 -18.32 -7.74
CA LYS A 184 -8.47 -19.03 -8.98
C LYS A 184 -9.13 -18.11 -9.99
N ILE A 185 -8.72 -18.21 -11.25
CA ILE A 185 -9.33 -17.49 -12.37
C ILE A 185 -10.55 -18.27 -12.86
N THR A 186 -11.70 -17.59 -12.93
CA THR A 186 -13.00 -18.21 -13.28
C THR A 186 -13.45 -17.92 -14.71
N SER A 187 -12.80 -16.97 -15.41
CA SER A 187 -13.25 -16.49 -16.72
C SER A 187 -12.15 -16.43 -17.77
N TRP A 188 -11.16 -17.35 -17.69
CA TRP A 188 -9.98 -17.32 -18.58
C TRP A 188 -10.32 -17.26 -20.06
N ASP A 189 -11.35 -17.98 -20.50
CA ASP A 189 -11.80 -18.06 -21.89
C ASP A 189 -12.99 -17.19 -22.24
N LYS A 190 -13.58 -16.49 -21.24
CA LYS A 190 -14.82 -15.74 -21.41
C LYS A 190 -14.64 -14.49 -22.28
N TYR A 191 -13.55 -13.78 -22.11
CA TYR A 191 -13.31 -12.51 -22.78
C TYR A 191 -12.45 -12.70 -24.02
N GLY A 192 -13.02 -12.34 -25.19
CA GLY A 192 -12.36 -12.51 -26.47
C GLY A 192 -11.09 -11.68 -26.67
N VAL A 193 -10.83 -10.73 -25.79
CA VAL A 193 -9.62 -9.88 -25.79
C VAL A 193 -8.56 -10.34 -24.80
N ASN A 194 -8.88 -11.29 -23.93
CA ASN A 194 -7.93 -11.85 -22.97
C ASN A 194 -6.84 -12.64 -23.68
N GLY A 195 -5.60 -12.18 -23.63
CA GLY A 195 -4.45 -12.78 -24.31
C GLY A 195 -4.16 -12.24 -25.71
N CYS A 196 -4.73 -11.09 -26.11
CA CYS A 196 -4.34 -10.40 -27.33
C CYS A 196 -3.00 -9.67 -27.16
N PHE A 197 -2.23 -9.56 -28.24
CA PHE A 197 -1.19 -8.54 -28.33
C PHE A 197 -1.81 -7.24 -28.83
N GLN A 198 -1.29 -6.11 -28.34
CA GLN A 198 -1.70 -4.79 -28.76
C GLN A 198 -0.50 -3.85 -28.85
N TYR A 199 -0.51 -2.95 -29.84
CA TYR A 199 0.42 -1.83 -29.83
C TYR A 199 -0.28 -0.51 -30.08
N CYS A 200 0.30 0.56 -29.51
CA CYS A 200 -0.14 1.93 -29.69
C CYS A 200 1.05 2.80 -30.07
N THR A 201 0.85 3.71 -31.01
CA THR A 201 1.86 4.66 -31.50
C THR A 201 1.67 6.02 -30.86
N ALA A 202 2.60 6.95 -31.08
CA ALA A 202 2.53 8.34 -30.59
C ALA A 202 1.29 9.10 -31.08
N GLU A 203 0.65 8.65 -32.17
CA GLU A 203 -0.55 9.28 -32.73
C GLU A 203 -1.85 8.85 -32.03
N ASP A 204 -1.81 7.76 -31.24
CA ASP A 204 -2.98 7.27 -30.54
C ASP A 204 -3.31 8.15 -29.33
N GLN A 205 -4.59 8.37 -29.09
CA GLN A 205 -5.06 9.17 -27.96
C GLN A 205 -5.04 8.36 -26.65
N ILE A 206 -4.64 9.00 -25.55
CA ILE A 206 -4.79 8.42 -24.21
C ILE A 206 -6.26 8.40 -23.83
N VAL A 207 -6.75 7.25 -23.33
CA VAL A 207 -8.13 7.05 -22.88
C VAL A 207 -8.15 6.80 -21.38
N TYR A 208 -8.79 7.68 -20.62
CA TYR A 208 -9.02 7.52 -19.20
C TYR A 208 -10.26 6.65 -19.00
N HIS A 209 -10.12 5.51 -18.34
CA HIS A 209 -11.20 4.54 -18.23
C HIS A 209 -11.03 3.61 -17.02
N TYR A 210 -11.96 2.73 -16.87
CA TYR A 210 -11.92 1.51 -16.06
C TYR A 210 -12.43 0.36 -16.92
N ASP A 211 -12.18 -0.87 -16.50
CA ASP A 211 -12.69 -2.08 -17.14
C ASP A 211 -13.74 -2.76 -16.25
N SER A 212 -14.45 -3.74 -16.80
CA SER A 212 -15.59 -4.38 -16.11
C SER A 212 -15.25 -5.71 -15.44
N GLN A 213 -14.05 -6.25 -15.66
CA GLN A 213 -13.58 -7.51 -15.10
C GLN A 213 -13.06 -7.30 -13.65
N ASN A 214 -12.72 -8.40 -12.95
CA ASN A 214 -12.06 -8.27 -11.65
C ASN A 214 -10.62 -7.76 -11.80
N TYR A 215 -9.89 -8.25 -12.80
CA TYR A 215 -8.52 -7.82 -13.08
C TYR A 215 -8.30 -7.54 -14.55
N ALA A 216 -7.51 -6.52 -14.81
CA ALA A 216 -6.85 -6.23 -16.08
C ALA A 216 -5.33 -6.30 -15.90
N GLY A 217 -4.60 -6.58 -16.97
CA GLY A 217 -3.15 -6.65 -16.91
C GLY A 217 -2.48 -6.50 -18.25
N VAL A 218 -1.24 -6.03 -18.22
CA VAL A 218 -0.38 -5.91 -19.39
C VAL A 218 1.03 -6.43 -19.09
N ILE A 219 1.66 -7.03 -20.09
CA ILE A 219 3.09 -7.32 -20.07
C ILE A 219 3.74 -6.50 -21.18
N TYR A 220 4.66 -5.62 -20.80
CA TYR A 220 5.35 -4.74 -21.75
C TYR A 220 6.38 -5.51 -22.56
N LEU A 221 6.36 -5.33 -23.90
CA LEU A 221 7.17 -6.09 -24.84
C LEU A 221 8.01 -5.21 -25.78
N THR A 222 8.22 -3.94 -25.47
CA THR A 222 9.13 -3.07 -26.20
C THR A 222 10.43 -2.88 -25.41
N PRO A 223 11.58 -3.40 -25.88
CA PRO A 223 12.86 -3.09 -25.30
C PRO A 223 13.13 -1.57 -25.37
N ASP A 224 13.88 -1.06 -24.40
CA ASP A 224 14.28 0.37 -24.32
C ASP A 224 13.11 1.38 -24.45
N ALA A 225 11.91 0.97 -24.08
CA ALA A 225 10.73 1.83 -24.05
C ALA A 225 10.99 3.03 -23.09
N PRO A 226 10.49 4.25 -23.41
CA PRO A 226 10.54 5.36 -22.45
C PRO A 226 9.88 4.93 -21.12
N PRO A 227 10.58 5.02 -19.97
CA PRO A 227 10.02 4.57 -18.70
C PRO A 227 8.67 5.21 -18.34
N GLU A 228 8.45 6.45 -18.77
CA GLU A 228 7.21 7.19 -18.59
C GLU A 228 6.05 6.74 -19.50
N SER A 229 6.24 5.71 -20.33
CA SER A 229 5.21 5.17 -21.24
C SER A 229 4.44 3.97 -20.67
N GLY A 230 4.39 3.84 -19.36
CA GLY A 230 3.77 2.73 -18.66
C GLY A 230 2.25 2.86 -18.48
N THR A 231 1.77 2.60 -17.26
CA THR A 231 0.37 2.70 -16.87
C THR A 231 0.25 3.64 -15.67
N THR A 232 -0.73 4.55 -15.72
CA THR A 232 -1.02 5.50 -14.64
C THR A 232 -2.40 5.23 -14.06
N PHE A 233 -2.49 5.29 -12.73
CA PHE A 233 -3.73 5.17 -11.96
C PHE A 233 -4.17 6.54 -11.48
N TYR A 234 -5.49 6.77 -11.46
CA TYR A 234 -6.07 8.09 -11.27
C TYR A 234 -7.13 8.14 -10.20
N ARG A 235 -7.40 9.37 -9.73
CA ARG A 235 -8.55 9.72 -8.91
C ARG A 235 -9.36 10.79 -9.62
N SER A 236 -10.66 10.60 -9.73
CA SER A 236 -11.56 11.64 -10.23
C SER A 236 -11.50 12.88 -9.32
N ARG A 237 -11.27 14.04 -9.90
CA ARG A 237 -11.28 15.32 -9.17
C ARG A 237 -12.65 15.68 -8.63
N LYS A 238 -13.71 15.26 -9.32
CA LYS A 238 -15.07 15.62 -8.99
C LYS A 238 -15.64 14.84 -7.80
N ASN A 239 -15.60 13.51 -7.85
CA ASN A 239 -16.16 12.65 -6.80
C ASN A 239 -15.12 12.01 -5.88
N LYS A 240 -13.82 12.24 -6.13
CA LYS A 240 -12.68 11.73 -5.35
C LYS A 240 -12.53 10.21 -5.37
N LEU A 241 -13.21 9.51 -6.25
CA LEU A 241 -13.07 8.06 -6.41
C LEU A 241 -11.80 7.72 -7.20
N THR A 242 -11.09 6.69 -6.75
CA THR A 242 -9.99 6.05 -7.47
C THR A 242 -10.46 4.83 -8.26
N LYS A 243 -11.66 4.36 -7.96
CA LYS A 243 -12.26 3.16 -8.50
C LYS A 243 -13.75 3.38 -8.72
N ILE A 244 -14.28 2.89 -9.83
CA ILE A 244 -15.73 2.86 -10.04
C ILE A 244 -16.33 1.74 -9.18
N LEU A 245 -17.31 2.10 -8.39
CA LEU A 245 -18.01 1.15 -7.53
C LEU A 245 -18.97 0.31 -8.35
N ASP A 246 -19.01 -1.00 -8.12
CA ASP A 246 -20.09 -1.85 -8.62
C ASP A 246 -21.44 -1.45 -8.00
N ASN A 247 -22.55 -1.87 -8.59
CA ASN A 247 -23.89 -1.46 -8.15
C ASN A 247 -24.16 -1.63 -6.64
N PRO A 248 -23.82 -2.77 -5.98
CA PRO A 248 -24.05 -2.92 -4.54
C PRO A 248 -23.30 -1.87 -3.70
N HIS A 249 -22.04 -1.59 -4.05
CA HIS A 249 -21.25 -0.59 -3.32
C HIS A 249 -21.68 0.85 -3.62
N ALA A 250 -22.09 1.14 -4.86
CA ALA A 250 -22.64 2.44 -5.22
C ALA A 250 -23.91 2.72 -4.41
N VAL A 251 -24.84 1.77 -4.34
CA VAL A 251 -26.08 1.88 -3.55
C VAL A 251 -25.79 2.13 -2.06
N ALA A 252 -24.75 1.50 -1.50
CA ALA A 252 -24.34 1.74 -0.12
C ALA A 252 -23.90 3.20 0.15
N THR A 253 -23.48 3.94 -0.88
CA THR A 253 -23.18 5.38 -0.79
C THR A 253 -24.40 6.28 -0.99
N GLY A 254 -25.58 5.73 -1.25
CA GLY A 254 -26.80 6.46 -1.60
C GLY A 254 -26.82 7.00 -3.05
N ARG A 255 -25.94 6.48 -3.92
CA ARG A 255 -25.77 6.92 -5.32
C ARG A 255 -25.88 5.73 -6.26
N SER A 256 -26.33 5.97 -7.50
CA SER A 256 -26.32 4.94 -8.53
C SER A 256 -24.95 4.82 -9.23
N PHE A 257 -24.72 3.68 -9.85
CA PHE A 257 -23.55 3.48 -10.71
C PHE A 257 -23.49 4.53 -11.83
N ASP A 258 -24.62 4.79 -12.50
CA ASP A 258 -24.71 5.73 -13.62
C ASP A 258 -24.40 7.17 -13.19
N GLU A 259 -24.86 7.58 -12.00
CA GLU A 259 -24.52 8.91 -11.46
C GLU A 259 -23.01 9.04 -11.23
N LEU A 260 -22.38 8.04 -10.61
CA LEU A 260 -20.93 8.04 -10.35
C LEU A 260 -20.13 8.00 -11.65
N HIS A 261 -20.55 7.18 -12.63
CA HIS A 261 -19.93 7.08 -13.95
C HIS A 261 -20.01 8.43 -14.70
N ASN A 262 -21.23 8.97 -14.85
CA ASN A 262 -21.44 10.22 -15.56
C ASN A 262 -20.72 11.41 -14.91
N GLU A 263 -20.62 11.42 -13.61
CA GLU A 263 -19.86 12.44 -12.89
C GLU A 263 -18.36 12.30 -13.13
N THR A 264 -17.83 11.07 -13.09
CA THR A 264 -16.41 10.79 -13.31
C THR A 264 -15.96 11.18 -14.72
N PHE A 265 -16.79 10.93 -15.73
CA PHE A 265 -16.49 11.16 -17.15
C PHE A 265 -17.34 12.30 -17.75
N SER A 266 -17.67 13.29 -16.96
CA SER A 266 -18.59 14.39 -17.38
C SER A 266 -18.11 15.19 -18.59
N THR A 267 -16.80 15.17 -18.89
CA THR A 267 -16.20 15.80 -20.08
C THR A 267 -15.66 14.77 -21.08
N GLY A 268 -16.02 13.48 -20.90
CA GLY A 268 -15.59 12.37 -21.73
C GLY A 268 -14.29 11.69 -21.26
N PHE A 269 -13.81 10.75 -22.06
CA PHE A 269 -12.71 9.82 -21.71
C PHE A 269 -11.32 10.34 -22.07
N TYR A 270 -11.19 11.55 -22.61
CA TYR A 270 -9.93 12.09 -23.13
C TYR A 270 -9.42 13.32 -22.36
N ASP A 271 -10.20 13.81 -21.40
CA ASP A 271 -9.88 15.03 -20.66
C ASP A 271 -9.06 14.72 -19.41
N SER A 272 -7.73 14.87 -19.50
CA SER A 272 -6.80 14.67 -18.40
C SER A 272 -7.05 15.60 -17.20
N THR A 273 -7.71 16.76 -17.44
CA THR A 273 -7.95 17.74 -16.37
C THR A 273 -8.93 17.27 -15.32
N GLN A 274 -9.70 16.22 -15.60
CA GLN A 274 -10.66 15.62 -14.66
C GLN A 274 -10.03 14.71 -13.61
N PHE A 275 -8.74 14.40 -13.74
CA PHE A 275 -8.08 13.37 -12.94
C PHE A 275 -6.84 13.89 -12.23
N ASP A 276 -6.66 13.44 -10.99
CA ASP A 276 -5.40 13.53 -10.25
C ASP A 276 -4.64 12.20 -10.42
N VAL A 277 -3.33 12.28 -10.62
CA VAL A 277 -2.46 11.09 -10.64
C VAL A 277 -2.33 10.55 -9.22
N VAL A 278 -2.52 9.23 -9.06
CA VAL A 278 -2.35 8.52 -7.77
C VAL A 278 -1.05 7.73 -7.81
N ASP A 279 -0.89 6.85 -8.82
CA ASP A 279 0.27 5.99 -8.98
C ASP A 279 0.70 5.94 -10.44
N VAL A 280 2.00 5.75 -10.68
CA VAL A 280 2.58 5.55 -12.02
C VAL A 280 3.46 4.32 -12.00
N VAL A 281 3.17 3.36 -12.88
CA VAL A 281 4.03 2.20 -13.12
C VAL A 281 4.78 2.39 -14.43
N GLY A 282 6.11 2.39 -14.34
CA GLY A 282 6.97 2.56 -15.51
C GLY A 282 6.89 1.40 -16.49
N ASN A 283 7.06 1.71 -17.79
CA ASN A 283 7.24 0.71 -18.84
C ASN A 283 8.66 0.12 -18.72
N VAL A 284 8.72 -1.13 -18.31
CA VAL A 284 9.96 -1.91 -18.26
C VAL A 284 9.74 -3.18 -19.08
N TYR A 285 10.67 -3.48 -19.97
CA TYR A 285 10.61 -4.69 -20.80
C TYR A 285 10.41 -5.94 -19.94
N ASN A 286 9.48 -6.81 -20.35
CA ASN A 286 9.10 -8.03 -19.64
C ASN A 286 8.54 -7.81 -18.21
N ARG A 287 7.96 -6.63 -17.96
CA ARG A 287 7.23 -6.36 -16.73
C ARG A 287 5.75 -6.66 -16.92
N LEU A 288 5.20 -7.50 -16.04
CA LEU A 288 3.77 -7.67 -15.84
C LEU A 288 3.25 -6.63 -14.84
N VAL A 289 2.17 -5.96 -15.20
CA VAL A 289 1.35 -5.15 -14.29
C VAL A 289 -0.07 -5.70 -14.32
N ILE A 290 -0.62 -6.05 -13.16
CA ILE A 290 -2.02 -6.48 -12.98
C ILE A 290 -2.67 -5.51 -12.00
N TRP A 291 -3.90 -5.11 -12.26
CA TRP A 291 -4.66 -4.23 -11.36
C TRP A 291 -6.13 -4.62 -11.29
N ASP A 292 -6.80 -4.21 -10.20
CA ASP A 292 -8.26 -4.23 -10.08
C ASP A 292 -8.84 -3.39 -11.22
N ALA A 293 -9.54 -4.05 -12.13
CA ALA A 293 -9.97 -3.48 -13.39
C ALA A 293 -10.93 -2.28 -13.24
N LEU A 294 -11.67 -2.21 -12.12
CA LEU A 294 -12.53 -1.07 -11.80
C LEU A 294 -11.74 0.21 -11.40
N THR A 295 -10.43 0.12 -11.20
CA THR A 295 -9.57 1.27 -10.89
C THR A 295 -9.45 2.18 -12.11
N LEU A 296 -9.62 3.49 -11.91
CA LEU A 296 -9.42 4.49 -12.96
C LEU A 296 -7.97 4.48 -13.42
N HIS A 297 -7.75 4.24 -14.72
CA HIS A 297 -6.41 4.14 -15.28
C HIS A 297 -6.33 4.58 -16.74
N ALA A 298 -5.11 4.77 -17.21
CA ALA A 298 -4.78 4.97 -18.60
C ALA A 298 -3.33 4.57 -18.88
N ALA A 299 -2.96 4.41 -20.15
CA ALA A 299 -1.55 4.49 -20.52
C ALA A 299 -1.00 5.87 -20.16
N THR A 300 0.21 5.94 -19.62
CA THR A 300 0.80 7.24 -19.26
C THR A 300 1.14 8.05 -20.51
N LYS A 301 1.76 7.39 -21.50
CA LYS A 301 2.18 7.98 -22.75
C LYS A 301 2.30 6.89 -23.81
N TYR A 302 1.94 7.21 -25.04
CA TYR A 302 2.29 6.42 -26.19
C TYR A 302 3.54 6.97 -26.91
N PHE A 303 4.21 6.12 -27.67
CA PHE A 303 5.46 6.47 -28.36
C PHE A 303 5.61 5.62 -29.63
N GLY A 304 6.60 5.98 -30.42
CA GLY A 304 6.90 5.26 -31.68
C GLY A 304 5.93 5.55 -32.80
N THR A 305 6.20 4.99 -33.97
CA THR A 305 5.47 5.24 -35.23
C THR A 305 4.88 3.99 -35.86
N ASP A 306 5.38 2.80 -35.49
CA ASP A 306 5.02 1.52 -36.06
C ASP A 306 5.11 0.38 -35.03
N LEU A 307 4.76 -0.82 -35.44
CA LEU A 307 4.75 -2.01 -34.60
C LEU A 307 6.09 -2.31 -33.91
N HIS A 308 7.22 -2.02 -34.58
CA HIS A 308 8.54 -2.40 -34.07
C HIS A 308 9.09 -1.47 -33.01
N ASN A 309 8.70 -0.18 -33.06
CA ASN A 309 9.27 0.87 -32.20
C ASN A 309 8.25 1.56 -31.27
N SER A 310 6.99 1.05 -31.20
CA SER A 310 5.93 1.62 -30.41
C SER A 310 5.65 0.82 -29.12
N ARG A 311 4.65 1.23 -28.36
CA ARG A 311 4.24 0.55 -27.12
C ARG A 311 3.53 -0.76 -27.44
N LEU A 312 4.30 -1.85 -27.57
CA LEU A 312 3.79 -3.21 -27.72
C LEU A 312 3.60 -3.86 -26.33
N PHE A 313 2.48 -4.56 -26.14
CA PHE A 313 2.19 -5.27 -24.90
C PHE A 313 1.27 -6.48 -25.13
N HIS A 314 1.36 -7.47 -24.24
CA HIS A 314 0.42 -8.58 -24.14
C HIS A 314 -0.65 -8.24 -23.11
N LEU A 315 -1.93 -8.35 -23.45
CA LEU A 315 -3.08 -7.80 -22.73
C LEU A 315 -3.92 -8.90 -22.09
N PHE A 316 -4.38 -8.70 -20.86
CA PHE A 316 -5.17 -9.69 -20.12
C PHE A 316 -6.36 -9.06 -19.41
N PHE A 317 -7.50 -9.79 -19.42
CA PHE A 317 -8.72 -9.46 -18.69
C PHE A 317 -9.37 -10.74 -18.17
N PHE A 318 -9.64 -10.81 -16.88
CA PHE A 318 -10.26 -11.99 -16.28
C PHE A 318 -10.93 -11.71 -14.95
N ASP A 319 -11.84 -12.62 -14.56
CA ASP A 319 -12.46 -12.67 -13.25
C ASP A 319 -11.84 -13.78 -12.40
N VAL A 320 -11.90 -13.60 -11.08
CA VAL A 320 -11.40 -14.55 -10.09
C VAL A 320 -12.50 -14.96 -9.12
N GLU A 321 -12.29 -16.04 -8.38
CA GLU A 321 -13.17 -16.41 -7.26
C GLU A 321 -13.23 -15.31 -6.20
N LYS A 322 -14.41 -15.16 -5.60
CA LYS A 322 -14.68 -14.15 -4.56
C LYS A 322 -14.11 -14.55 -3.20
#